data_79153f1e3e0010051e7375832584f5b6
#
_entry.id   79153f1e3e0010051e7375832584f5b6
#
_cell.length_a   1.000
_cell.length_b   1.000
_cell.length_c   1.000
_cell.angle_alpha   90.00
_cell.angle_beta   90.00
_cell.angle_gamma   90.00
#
_symmetry.space_group_name_H-M   'P 1'
#
loop_
_entity.id
_entity.type
_entity.pdbx_description
1 polymer ?
#
loop_
_entity_poly.entity_id
_entity_poly.type
_entity_poly.pdbx_seq_one_letter_code
_entity_poly.pdbx_strand_id
1 'polypeptide(L)'
;MKQPAQFLLAMLVVAAVSGCDKQTTQTTSPAPTVTPAAPPPAATPAKPAVPTSGMQGAVFTPPPESEIPKNEFGDMIVLGKNIFVNTQQYAKSYVGNGMNCSNCHLDNGRKADSAPLWAAYGLYPAYRKKTGQVDTIGSRIQGCFRYSMNGTPPPLDSKEMTALVTYHYWLAKGAPTGVKLPGQGYLALAKPPLDPDITRGAEVYKNNCALCHGANGEGAQANGSFAFPPLWGKDSFNWGAGMHRIDTAAGFIKANMPYGRGGMLTDQQAWDVAIFMNSHERPKDPRAKGNITQARDQFHDENCLYGRTPEELRALLETKAQAKALAEAGGTLAPAPASAPQTSESAPARPIP
;
A
#
# COMPACT_ATOMS: atom_id res chain seq x y z
N MET A 1 -30.14 4.86 -53.81
CA MET A 1 -30.07 3.98 -54.98
C MET A 1 -29.13 2.82 -54.70
N LYS A 2 -29.73 1.61 -54.74
CA LYS A 2 -29.11 0.30 -55.01
C LYS A 2 -28.03 -0.26 -54.10
N GLN A 3 -28.47 -1.19 -53.27
CA GLN A 3 -27.85 -2.51 -52.92
C GLN A 3 -27.74 -3.39 -54.20
N PRO A 4 -27.35 -4.69 -54.16
CA PRO A 4 -26.62 -5.59 -53.25
C PRO A 4 -25.70 -6.59 -53.99
N ALA A 5 -25.09 -7.56 -53.28
CA ALA A 5 -24.92 -9.00 -53.63
C ALA A 5 -23.97 -9.65 -52.60
N GLN A 6 -24.30 -10.61 -51.82
CA GLN A 6 -24.81 -11.97 -51.89
C GLN A 6 -23.79 -13.03 -52.36
N PHE A 7 -23.72 -14.10 -51.53
CA PHE A 7 -23.38 -15.54 -51.75
C PHE A 7 -21.89 -15.92 -51.70
N LEU A 8 -21.44 -16.95 -51.07
CA LEU A 8 -21.86 -18.35 -51.13
C LEU A 8 -21.41 -19.18 -49.92
N LEU A 9 -22.28 -20.06 -49.56
CA LEU A 9 -22.24 -21.22 -48.68
C LEU A 9 -21.48 -22.38 -49.35
N ALA A 10 -20.68 -23.14 -48.63
CA ALA A 10 -20.30 -24.51 -49.07
C ALA A 10 -20.29 -25.46 -47.85
N MET A 11 -21.16 -26.43 -48.00
CA MET A 11 -21.39 -27.59 -47.15
C MET A 11 -20.48 -28.78 -47.53
N LEU A 12 -20.40 -29.72 -46.57
CA LEU A 12 -20.24 -31.19 -46.71
C LEU A 12 -18.79 -31.70 -46.75
N VAL A 13 -18.44 -32.86 -46.15
CA VAL A 13 -19.05 -34.20 -46.08
C VAL A 13 -18.45 -35.02 -44.93
N VAL A 14 -19.31 -35.75 -44.26
CA VAL A 14 -19.04 -36.85 -43.31
C VAL A 14 -18.54 -38.08 -44.07
N ALA A 15 -17.56 -38.80 -43.53
CA ALA A 15 -17.30 -40.20 -43.89
C ALA A 15 -17.04 -41.02 -42.62
N ALA A 16 -18.02 -41.85 -42.31
CA ALA A 16 -17.93 -42.95 -41.35
C ALA A 16 -17.25 -44.16 -42.02
N VAL A 17 -16.29 -44.75 -41.33
CA VAL A 17 -15.81 -46.10 -41.68
C VAL A 17 -15.92 -46.97 -40.44
N SER A 18 -16.84 -47.91 -40.50
CA SER A 18 -16.97 -49.05 -39.60
C SER A 18 -15.92 -50.11 -39.92
N GLY A 19 -15.22 -50.59 -38.93
CA GLY A 19 -14.38 -51.80 -39.04
C GLY A 19 -14.53 -52.61 -37.76
N CYS A 20 -15.29 -53.76 -37.91
CA CYS A 20 -15.29 -54.85 -36.92
C CYS A 20 -13.99 -55.65 -37.04
N ASP A 21 -13.35 -55.96 -35.91
CA ASP A 21 -12.69 -57.26 -35.79
C ASP A 21 -12.51 -57.72 -34.31
N LYS A 22 -13.07 -58.94 -34.17
CA LYS A 22 -12.75 -60.13 -33.34
C LYS A 22 -12.15 -59.95 -31.90
N GLN A 23 -13.00 -60.32 -31.01
CA GLN A 23 -12.73 -60.78 -29.66
C GLN A 23 -11.81 -61.99 -29.59
N THR A 24 -10.69 -61.91 -28.93
CA THR A 24 -9.92 -63.05 -28.45
C THR A 24 -9.90 -63.00 -26.92
N THR A 25 -10.62 -63.92 -26.30
CA THR A 25 -10.65 -64.19 -24.90
C THR A 25 -9.31 -64.75 -24.43
N GLN A 26 -8.54 -63.99 -23.66
CA GLN A 26 -7.48 -64.55 -22.82
C GLN A 26 -7.88 -64.43 -21.35
N THR A 27 -8.04 -65.57 -20.74
CA THR A 27 -8.13 -65.80 -19.31
C THR A 27 -6.80 -65.46 -18.64
N THR A 28 -6.73 -64.38 -17.87
CA THR A 28 -5.59 -64.09 -17.01
C THR A 28 -5.98 -64.25 -15.54
N SER A 29 -5.17 -65.03 -14.84
CA SER A 29 -5.19 -65.27 -13.41
C SER A 29 -5.05 -63.97 -12.61
N PRO A 30 -5.69 -63.80 -11.43
CA PRO A 30 -5.59 -62.56 -10.64
C PRO A 30 -4.20 -62.41 -10.06
N ALA A 31 -3.58 -61.25 -10.30
CA ALA A 31 -2.36 -60.83 -9.67
C ALA A 31 -2.60 -60.41 -8.19
N PRO A 32 -1.63 -60.56 -7.29
CA PRO A 32 -1.79 -60.21 -5.90
C PRO A 32 -1.95 -58.69 -5.73
N THR A 33 -2.94 -58.31 -4.92
CA THR A 33 -3.25 -56.95 -4.55
C THR A 33 -2.13 -56.38 -3.65
N VAL A 34 -1.28 -55.53 -4.19
CA VAL A 34 -0.31 -54.75 -3.40
C VAL A 34 -1.03 -53.52 -2.86
N THR A 35 -1.23 -53.45 -1.54
CA THR A 35 -1.73 -52.31 -0.84
C THR A 35 -0.67 -51.17 -0.93
N PRO A 36 -0.98 -49.99 -1.47
CA PRO A 36 -0.02 -48.90 -1.49
C PRO A 36 0.29 -48.47 -0.02
N ALA A 37 1.55 -48.44 0.34
CA ALA A 37 2.00 -47.83 1.58
C ALA A 37 1.68 -46.34 1.58
N ALA A 38 1.16 -45.83 2.69
CA ALA A 38 0.88 -44.40 2.86
C ALA A 38 2.16 -43.57 2.61
N PRO A 39 2.07 -42.45 1.88
CA PRO A 39 3.22 -41.58 1.66
C PRO A 39 3.71 -41.03 3.02
N PRO A 40 5.03 -40.87 3.22
CA PRO A 40 5.56 -40.27 4.40
C PRO A 40 5.05 -38.82 4.53
N PRO A 41 4.87 -38.28 5.76
CA PRO A 41 4.41 -36.90 5.96
C PRO A 41 5.35 -35.94 5.23
N ALA A 42 4.77 -35.06 4.43
CA ALA A 42 5.51 -34.06 3.68
C ALA A 42 6.33 -33.21 4.67
N ALA A 43 7.64 -33.23 4.53
CA ALA A 43 8.53 -32.36 5.28
C ALA A 43 8.11 -30.91 4.98
N THR A 44 7.77 -30.16 6.03
CA THR A 44 7.53 -28.72 5.96
C THR A 44 8.76 -28.08 5.30
N PRO A 45 8.60 -27.33 4.18
CA PRO A 45 9.76 -26.71 3.56
C PRO A 45 10.37 -25.74 4.57
N ALA A 46 11.60 -25.99 4.95
CA ALA A 46 12.37 -25.07 5.77
C ALA A 46 12.43 -23.73 5.01
N LYS A 47 11.99 -22.66 5.67
CA LYS A 47 12.14 -21.28 5.16
C LYS A 47 13.60 -21.12 4.77
N PRO A 48 13.92 -20.72 3.51
CA PRO A 48 15.29 -20.49 3.12
C PRO A 48 15.92 -19.51 4.10
N ALA A 49 16.99 -19.92 4.74
CA ALA A 49 17.81 -19.03 5.56
C ALA A 49 18.39 -17.98 4.60
N VAL A 50 17.88 -16.76 4.66
CA VAL A 50 18.48 -15.61 3.97
C VAL A 50 19.87 -15.43 4.59
N PRO A 51 20.95 -15.40 3.81
CA PRO A 51 22.27 -15.14 4.35
C PRO A 51 22.27 -13.76 5.00
N THR A 52 22.34 -13.68 6.30
CA THR A 52 22.44 -12.43 7.08
C THR A 52 23.87 -11.91 7.16
N SER A 53 24.73 -12.39 6.30
CA SER A 53 26.15 -12.01 6.28
C SER A 53 26.38 -10.86 5.30
N GLY A 54 26.66 -9.65 5.80
CA GLY A 54 27.50 -8.70 5.13
C GLY A 54 27.02 -7.28 4.90
N MET A 55 25.80 -6.86 5.29
CA MET A 55 25.40 -5.44 5.17
C MET A 55 24.76 -4.89 6.44
N GLN A 56 25.42 -5.05 7.57
CA GLN A 56 25.13 -4.24 8.74
C GLN A 56 25.82 -2.89 8.56
N GLY A 57 25.05 -1.81 8.29
CA GLY A 57 25.48 -0.47 8.58
C GLY A 57 25.35 0.60 7.49
N ALA A 58 25.65 0.36 6.23
CA ALA A 58 25.63 1.43 5.23
C ALA A 58 24.30 1.52 4.47
N VAL A 59 23.73 2.72 4.42
CA VAL A 59 22.60 3.03 3.54
C VAL A 59 23.08 2.99 2.09
N PHE A 60 22.33 2.36 1.22
CA PHE A 60 22.65 2.32 -0.22
C PHE A 60 22.62 3.73 -0.81
N THR A 61 23.60 4.03 -1.65
CA THR A 61 23.69 5.30 -2.38
C THR A 61 23.34 5.06 -3.84
N PRO A 62 22.22 5.60 -4.34
CA PRO A 62 21.84 5.46 -5.75
C PRO A 62 22.78 6.25 -6.67
N PRO A 63 22.91 5.87 -7.97
CA PRO A 63 23.80 6.55 -8.90
C PRO A 63 23.48 8.05 -9.02
N PRO A 64 24.49 8.93 -9.13
CA PRO A 64 24.27 10.37 -9.29
C PRO A 64 23.67 10.68 -10.67
N GLU A 65 22.94 11.78 -10.79
CA GLU A 65 22.25 12.16 -12.03
C GLU A 65 23.21 12.36 -13.23
N SER A 66 24.46 12.69 -12.96
CA SER A 66 25.51 12.79 -14.00
C SER A 66 25.79 11.47 -14.73
N GLU A 67 25.38 10.34 -14.14
CA GLU A 67 25.52 9.00 -14.74
C GLU A 67 24.29 8.59 -15.58
N ILE A 68 23.30 9.45 -15.75
CA ILE A 68 22.18 9.17 -16.66
C ILE A 68 22.73 9.07 -18.09
N PRO A 69 22.50 7.94 -18.80
CA PRO A 69 22.99 7.77 -20.16
C PRO A 69 22.42 8.82 -21.12
N LYS A 70 23.24 9.24 -22.10
CA LYS A 70 22.83 10.19 -23.15
C LYS A 70 22.26 9.41 -24.35
N ASN A 71 21.13 8.73 -24.16
CA ASN A 71 20.44 7.94 -25.17
C ASN A 71 18.96 7.83 -24.79
N GLU A 72 18.14 7.14 -25.59
CA GLU A 72 16.71 6.93 -25.40
C GLU A 72 16.36 6.36 -24.02
N PHE A 73 17.20 5.47 -23.49
CA PHE A 73 17.02 4.95 -22.14
C PHE A 73 17.19 6.06 -21.08
N GLY A 74 18.19 6.91 -21.24
CA GLY A 74 18.40 8.08 -20.37
C GLY A 74 17.26 9.09 -20.48
N ASP A 75 16.70 9.29 -21.65
CA ASP A 75 15.53 10.15 -21.83
C ASP A 75 14.30 9.63 -21.05
N MET A 76 14.13 8.32 -21.02
CA MET A 76 13.06 7.69 -20.21
C MET A 76 13.31 7.84 -18.71
N ILE A 77 14.56 7.78 -18.22
CA ILE A 77 14.92 8.07 -16.84
C ILE A 77 14.57 9.51 -16.49
N VAL A 78 14.97 10.46 -17.34
CA VAL A 78 14.69 11.90 -17.15
C VAL A 78 13.19 12.16 -17.15
N LEU A 79 12.43 11.57 -18.07
CA LEU A 79 10.97 11.67 -18.08
C LEU A 79 10.36 11.13 -16.78
N GLY A 80 10.82 9.95 -16.31
CA GLY A 80 10.35 9.35 -15.06
C GLY A 80 10.64 10.23 -13.85
N LYS A 81 11.84 10.82 -13.78
CA LYS A 81 12.19 11.82 -12.76
C LYS A 81 11.27 13.04 -12.85
N ASN A 82 11.04 13.58 -14.05
CA ASN A 82 10.20 14.75 -14.23
C ASN A 82 8.75 14.48 -13.80
N ILE A 83 8.18 13.33 -14.17
CA ILE A 83 6.86 12.90 -13.67
C ILE A 83 6.86 12.83 -12.15
N PHE A 84 7.89 12.28 -11.55
CA PHE A 84 7.98 12.07 -10.12
C PHE A 84 8.08 13.39 -9.33
N VAL A 85 8.89 14.34 -9.82
CA VAL A 85 9.15 15.63 -9.15
C VAL A 85 8.06 16.66 -9.46
N ASN A 86 7.56 16.66 -10.70
CA ASN A 86 6.57 17.61 -11.23
C ASN A 86 5.32 16.86 -11.71
N THR A 87 4.74 16.01 -10.88
CA THR A 87 3.59 15.17 -11.22
C THR A 87 2.41 16.01 -11.77
N GLN A 88 2.22 17.20 -11.22
CA GLN A 88 1.17 18.13 -11.67
C GLN A 88 1.36 18.63 -13.11
N GLN A 89 2.58 18.65 -13.62
CA GLN A 89 2.89 19.07 -14.98
C GLN A 89 2.86 17.88 -15.96
N TYR A 90 3.46 16.75 -15.57
CA TYR A 90 3.72 15.64 -16.49
C TYR A 90 2.68 14.50 -16.42
N ALA A 91 1.86 14.46 -15.37
CA ALA A 91 0.87 13.41 -15.15
C ALA A 91 -0.45 13.95 -14.56
N LYS A 92 -0.81 15.20 -14.86
CA LYS A 92 -1.98 15.91 -14.31
C LYS A 92 -3.29 15.14 -14.47
N SER A 93 -3.50 14.48 -15.59
CA SER A 93 -4.72 13.70 -15.88
C SER A 93 -4.92 12.49 -14.99
N TYR A 94 -3.87 12.05 -14.29
CA TYR A 94 -3.89 10.86 -13.43
C TYR A 94 -3.97 11.16 -11.93
N VAL A 95 -3.93 12.45 -11.55
CA VAL A 95 -3.92 12.86 -10.13
C VAL A 95 -5.17 13.67 -9.78
N GLY A 96 -5.70 13.41 -8.58
CA GLY A 96 -6.89 14.08 -8.06
C GLY A 96 -6.61 15.14 -6.99
N ASN A 97 -5.34 15.32 -6.61
CA ASN A 97 -4.90 16.38 -5.72
C ASN A 97 -3.71 17.16 -6.32
N GLY A 98 -3.25 18.20 -5.62
CA GLY A 98 -2.16 19.06 -6.12
C GLY A 98 -0.76 18.60 -5.71
N MET A 99 -0.59 17.37 -5.21
CA MET A 99 0.68 16.88 -4.69
C MET A 99 1.57 16.30 -5.81
N ASN A 100 2.87 16.22 -5.54
CA ASN A 100 3.86 15.50 -6.33
C ASN A 100 4.34 14.26 -5.55
N CYS A 101 4.85 13.24 -6.24
CA CYS A 101 5.39 12.04 -5.59
C CYS A 101 6.53 12.40 -4.61
N SER A 102 7.35 13.38 -4.97
CA SER A 102 8.46 13.91 -4.18
C SER A 102 8.04 14.57 -2.86
N ASN A 103 6.76 14.92 -2.67
CA ASN A 103 6.29 15.46 -1.39
C ASN A 103 6.39 14.43 -0.23
N CYS A 104 6.32 13.14 -0.52
CA CYS A 104 6.47 12.06 0.47
C CYS A 104 7.75 11.26 0.27
N HIS A 105 8.21 11.09 -0.97
CA HIS A 105 9.45 10.39 -1.29
C HIS A 105 10.56 11.42 -1.50
N LEU A 106 11.13 11.88 -0.38
CA LEU A 106 12.03 13.02 -0.33
C LEU A 106 13.33 12.80 -1.13
N ASP A 107 14.01 13.92 -1.45
CA ASP A 107 15.22 13.92 -2.25
C ASP A 107 15.05 13.14 -3.57
N ASN A 108 13.99 13.48 -4.31
CA ASN A 108 13.66 12.83 -5.57
C ASN A 108 13.59 11.29 -5.47
N GLY A 109 13.14 10.76 -4.33
CA GLY A 109 13.06 9.32 -4.07
C GLY A 109 14.37 8.68 -3.63
N ARG A 110 15.38 9.47 -3.25
CA ARG A 110 16.71 9.01 -2.83
C ARG A 110 16.86 8.87 -1.32
N LYS A 111 16.12 9.69 -0.54
CA LYS A 111 16.30 9.80 0.91
C LYS A 111 15.87 8.52 1.62
N ALA A 112 16.79 7.95 2.40
CA ALA A 112 16.50 6.85 3.32
C ALA A 112 15.37 7.20 4.30
N ASP A 113 14.64 6.22 4.78
CA ASP A 113 13.51 6.36 5.72
C ASP A 113 12.36 7.26 5.22
N SER A 114 12.34 7.54 3.92
CA SER A 114 11.27 8.26 3.22
C SER A 114 10.73 7.44 2.04
N ALA A 115 10.66 6.13 2.23
CA ALA A 115 10.28 5.13 1.23
C ALA A 115 11.08 5.30 -0.08
N PRO A 116 12.42 5.20 -0.05
CA PRO A 116 13.28 5.45 -1.20
C PRO A 116 13.02 4.47 -2.35
N LEU A 117 13.09 4.99 -3.58
CA LEU A 117 12.78 4.21 -4.79
C LEU A 117 13.83 3.13 -5.05
N TRP A 118 15.09 3.40 -4.72
CA TRP A 118 16.18 2.43 -4.87
C TRP A 118 15.98 1.14 -4.06
N ALA A 119 15.30 1.24 -2.90
CA ALA A 119 14.96 0.06 -2.13
C ALA A 119 13.66 -0.61 -2.60
N ALA A 120 12.74 0.16 -3.19
CA ALA A 120 11.45 -0.36 -3.61
C ALA A 120 11.55 -1.29 -4.83
N TYR A 121 12.38 -0.95 -5.83
CA TYR A 121 12.45 -1.69 -7.08
C TYR A 121 12.78 -3.17 -6.88
N GLY A 122 13.81 -3.47 -6.08
CA GLY A 122 14.30 -4.84 -5.83
C GLY A 122 13.38 -5.70 -4.95
N LEU A 123 12.28 -5.15 -4.43
CA LEU A 123 11.31 -5.89 -3.61
C LEU A 123 10.16 -6.51 -4.41
N TYR A 124 9.98 -6.11 -5.66
CA TYR A 124 8.89 -6.57 -6.50
C TYR A 124 9.39 -7.54 -7.58
N PRO A 125 8.57 -8.54 -7.98
CA PRO A 125 7.19 -8.81 -7.55
C PRO A 125 7.10 -9.35 -6.11
N ALA A 126 6.05 -8.95 -5.38
CA ALA A 126 5.83 -9.39 -4.00
C ALA A 126 4.34 -9.51 -3.65
N TYR A 127 3.99 -10.51 -2.83
CA TYR A 127 2.64 -10.59 -2.27
C TYR A 127 2.39 -9.43 -1.29
N ARG A 128 1.24 -8.78 -1.45
CA ARG A 128 0.85 -7.67 -0.58
C ARG A 128 -0.52 -7.90 0.04
N LYS A 129 -0.56 -7.91 1.39
CA LYS A 129 -1.81 -8.03 2.16
C LYS A 129 -2.85 -6.96 1.75
N LYS A 130 -2.41 -5.74 1.43
CA LYS A 130 -3.27 -4.62 1.03
C LYS A 130 -4.09 -4.91 -0.24
N THR A 131 -3.55 -5.64 -1.19
CA THR A 131 -4.17 -5.97 -2.48
C THR A 131 -4.66 -7.41 -2.53
N GLY A 132 -4.19 -8.27 -1.63
CA GLY A 132 -4.49 -9.70 -1.59
C GLY A 132 -3.85 -10.49 -2.75
N GLN A 133 -2.88 -9.92 -3.44
CA GLN A 133 -2.26 -10.52 -4.63
C GLN A 133 -0.76 -10.23 -4.72
N VAL A 134 -0.09 -10.85 -5.69
CA VAL A 134 1.30 -10.52 -6.05
C VAL A 134 1.29 -9.27 -6.91
N ASP A 135 1.87 -8.19 -6.37
CA ASP A 135 2.02 -6.92 -7.06
C ASP A 135 3.37 -6.86 -7.79
N THR A 136 3.39 -6.21 -8.95
CA THR A 136 4.60 -5.73 -9.62
C THR A 136 4.95 -4.32 -9.13
N ILE A 137 6.14 -3.81 -9.47
CA ILE A 137 6.47 -2.40 -9.18
C ILE A 137 5.51 -1.44 -9.90
N GLY A 138 5.07 -1.75 -11.11
CA GLY A 138 4.07 -0.96 -11.84
C GLY A 138 2.73 -0.91 -11.11
N SER A 139 2.18 -2.04 -10.68
CA SER A 139 0.92 -2.08 -9.90
C SER A 139 1.07 -1.38 -8.54
N ARG A 140 2.27 -1.43 -7.94
CA ARG A 140 2.56 -0.67 -6.72
C ARG A 140 2.51 0.84 -6.97
N ILE A 141 3.08 1.32 -8.10
CA ILE A 141 3.03 2.72 -8.50
C ILE A 141 1.59 3.14 -8.78
N GLN A 142 0.78 2.31 -9.47
CA GLN A 142 -0.65 2.57 -9.64
C GLN A 142 -1.37 2.77 -8.32
N GLY A 143 -1.00 2.02 -7.28
CA GLY A 143 -1.52 2.22 -5.92
C GLY A 143 -1.18 3.61 -5.36
N CYS A 144 -0.02 4.20 -5.68
CA CYS A 144 0.31 5.56 -5.26
C CYS A 144 -0.59 6.60 -5.93
N PHE A 145 -0.85 6.47 -7.24
CA PHE A 145 -1.80 7.34 -7.94
C PHE A 145 -3.20 7.26 -7.34
N ARG A 146 -3.68 6.03 -7.08
CA ARG A 146 -5.03 5.81 -6.54
C ARG A 146 -5.21 6.35 -5.13
N TYR A 147 -4.22 6.17 -4.27
CA TYR A 147 -4.35 6.49 -2.84
C TYR A 147 -3.66 7.78 -2.44
N SER A 148 -2.36 7.91 -2.69
CA SER A 148 -1.60 9.08 -2.27
C SER A 148 -1.91 10.31 -3.10
N MET A 149 -2.12 10.11 -4.41
CA MET A 149 -2.47 11.19 -5.33
C MET A 149 -3.99 11.35 -5.53
N ASN A 150 -4.81 10.53 -4.84
CA ASN A 150 -6.28 10.55 -4.89
C ASN A 150 -6.84 10.59 -6.33
N GLY A 151 -6.22 9.88 -7.27
CA GLY A 151 -6.49 9.95 -8.69
C GLY A 151 -6.78 8.59 -9.36
N THR A 152 -6.77 8.60 -10.67
CA THR A 152 -6.90 7.40 -11.52
C THR A 152 -5.53 7.07 -12.11
N PRO A 153 -4.97 5.87 -11.84
CA PRO A 153 -3.63 5.55 -12.27
C PRO A 153 -3.49 5.45 -13.79
N PRO A 154 -2.31 5.79 -14.35
CA PRO A 154 -2.01 5.52 -15.76
C PRO A 154 -2.03 4.00 -16.03
N PRO A 155 -2.36 3.58 -17.28
CA PRO A 155 -2.22 2.19 -17.72
C PRO A 155 -0.79 1.67 -17.51
N LEU A 156 -0.64 0.35 -17.27
CA LEU A 156 0.67 -0.26 -17.02
C LEU A 156 1.63 -0.15 -18.22
N ASP A 157 1.07 -0.14 -19.43
CA ASP A 157 1.79 -0.02 -20.71
C ASP A 157 1.93 1.43 -21.20
N SER A 158 1.48 2.42 -20.43
CA SER A 158 1.62 3.83 -20.77
C SER A 158 3.09 4.30 -20.72
N LYS A 159 3.38 5.35 -21.46
CA LYS A 159 4.70 5.99 -21.45
C LYS A 159 5.07 6.50 -20.06
N GLU A 160 4.11 7.08 -19.35
CA GLU A 160 4.29 7.58 -17.98
C GLU A 160 4.66 6.46 -17.01
N MET A 161 3.97 5.32 -17.09
CA MET A 161 4.28 4.17 -16.23
C MET A 161 5.63 3.58 -16.57
N THR A 162 5.93 3.39 -17.85
CA THR A 162 7.25 2.92 -18.30
C THR A 162 8.36 3.84 -17.81
N ALA A 163 8.18 5.16 -17.92
CA ALA A 163 9.17 6.14 -17.46
C ALA A 163 9.38 6.08 -15.93
N LEU A 164 8.30 6.01 -15.16
CA LEU A 164 8.37 5.85 -13.70
C LEU A 164 9.08 4.57 -13.29
N VAL A 165 8.76 3.43 -13.91
CA VAL A 165 9.43 2.15 -13.64
C VAL A 165 10.90 2.23 -14.01
N THR A 166 11.25 2.87 -15.14
CA THR A 166 12.64 3.07 -15.58
C THR A 166 13.43 3.93 -14.59
N TYR A 167 12.82 4.96 -14.04
CA TYR A 167 13.45 5.79 -13.01
C TYR A 167 13.72 5.00 -11.72
N HIS A 168 12.76 4.19 -11.26
CA HIS A 168 12.95 3.30 -10.11
C HIS A 168 14.08 2.30 -10.35
N TYR A 169 14.10 1.67 -11.53
CA TYR A 169 15.15 0.74 -11.94
C TYR A 169 16.53 1.40 -11.89
N TRP A 170 16.66 2.58 -12.50
CA TRP A 170 17.92 3.30 -12.54
C TRP A 170 18.42 3.68 -11.14
N LEU A 171 17.54 4.18 -10.27
CA LEU A 171 17.92 4.47 -8.88
C LEU A 171 18.35 3.23 -8.11
N ALA A 172 17.83 2.05 -8.45
CA ALA A 172 18.18 0.78 -7.82
C ALA A 172 19.40 0.08 -8.46
N LYS A 173 20.06 0.70 -9.45
CA LYS A 173 21.21 0.10 -10.11
C LYS A 173 22.34 -0.19 -9.12
N GLY A 174 22.67 -1.48 -8.95
CA GLY A 174 23.65 -1.96 -7.97
C GLY A 174 23.09 -2.23 -6.57
N ALA A 175 21.80 -1.94 -6.31
CA ALA A 175 21.18 -2.31 -5.04
C ALA A 175 20.93 -3.82 -4.98
N PRO A 176 21.21 -4.50 -3.86
CA PRO A 176 20.85 -5.90 -3.67
C PRO A 176 19.33 -6.12 -3.78
N THR A 177 18.94 -7.22 -4.40
CA THR A 177 17.53 -7.62 -4.55
C THR A 177 17.16 -8.73 -3.55
N GLY A 178 15.88 -8.81 -3.16
CA GLY A 178 15.37 -9.86 -2.29
C GLY A 178 15.79 -9.75 -0.82
N VAL A 179 16.46 -8.68 -0.44
CA VAL A 179 16.91 -8.41 0.94
C VAL A 179 16.37 -7.07 1.43
N LYS A 180 16.22 -6.95 2.76
CA LYS A 180 15.87 -5.69 3.39
C LYS A 180 17.10 -4.81 3.51
N LEU A 181 17.06 -3.61 2.94
CA LEU A 181 18.15 -2.65 2.95
C LEU A 181 18.00 -1.65 4.11
N PRO A 182 19.11 -1.18 4.73
CA PRO A 182 19.07 -0.08 5.70
C PRO A 182 18.42 1.17 5.09
N GLY A 183 17.53 1.84 5.83
CA GLY A 183 16.80 3.02 5.34
C GLY A 183 15.67 2.73 4.34
N GLN A 184 15.37 1.46 4.09
CA GLN A 184 14.26 1.04 3.24
C GLN A 184 12.91 1.35 3.88
N GLY A 185 11.97 1.87 3.09
CA GLY A 185 10.62 2.18 3.55
C GLY A 185 10.60 3.41 4.44
N TYR A 186 9.79 3.35 5.49
CA TYR A 186 9.74 4.36 6.55
C TYR A 186 10.40 3.81 7.81
N LEU A 187 10.94 4.69 8.64
CA LEU A 187 11.53 4.29 9.93
C LEU A 187 10.51 3.51 10.76
N ALA A 188 10.88 2.30 11.19
CA ALA A 188 10.10 1.53 12.14
C ALA A 188 10.32 2.11 13.54
N LEU A 189 9.47 3.04 13.94
CA LEU A 189 9.57 3.71 15.23
C LEU A 189 8.86 2.88 16.31
N ALA A 190 9.57 2.54 17.37
CA ALA A 190 9.00 1.83 18.51
C ALA A 190 7.87 2.67 19.17
N LYS A 191 6.88 1.98 19.75
CA LYS A 191 5.85 2.68 20.52
C LYS A 191 6.50 3.42 21.68
N PRO A 192 6.10 4.69 21.93
CA PRO A 192 6.61 5.46 23.06
C PRO A 192 6.04 4.96 24.39
N PRO A 193 6.61 5.36 25.53
CA PRO A 193 6.13 4.97 26.86
C PRO A 193 4.68 5.38 27.13
N LEU A 194 4.27 6.56 26.67
CA LEU A 194 2.89 7.04 26.80
C LEU A 194 2.12 6.76 25.52
N ASP A 195 0.83 6.47 25.63
CA ASP A 195 -0.04 6.35 24.45
C ASP A 195 -0.06 7.69 23.68
N PRO A 196 -0.12 7.61 22.34
CA PRO A 196 -0.23 8.81 21.51
C PRO A 196 -1.46 9.64 21.86
N ASP A 197 -1.28 10.94 21.97
CA ASP A 197 -2.31 11.87 22.44
C ASP A 197 -2.53 13.02 21.46
N ILE A 198 -3.79 13.28 21.11
CA ILE A 198 -4.18 14.30 20.12
C ILE A 198 -3.88 15.71 20.63
N THR A 199 -4.09 15.96 21.92
CA THR A 199 -3.89 17.29 22.50
C THR A 199 -2.41 17.67 22.54
N ARG A 200 -1.55 16.75 23.00
CA ARG A 200 -0.09 16.93 22.91
C ARG A 200 0.36 17.06 21.45
N GLY A 201 -0.22 16.26 20.56
CA GLY A 201 0.05 16.32 19.13
C GLY A 201 -0.31 17.66 18.49
N ALA A 202 -1.40 18.29 18.91
CA ALA A 202 -1.79 19.63 18.47
C ALA A 202 -0.73 20.68 18.85
N GLU A 203 -0.19 20.62 20.06
CA GLU A 203 0.89 21.52 20.49
C GLU A 203 2.19 21.27 19.71
N VAL A 204 2.55 20.01 19.47
CA VAL A 204 3.71 19.69 18.63
C VAL A 204 3.51 20.24 17.21
N TYR A 205 2.31 20.06 16.63
CA TYR A 205 1.98 20.55 15.30
C TYR A 205 2.10 22.08 15.21
N LYS A 206 1.47 22.79 16.11
CA LYS A 206 1.50 24.26 16.19
C LYS A 206 2.93 24.80 16.21
N ASN A 207 3.79 24.18 17.00
CA ASN A 207 5.15 24.67 17.25
C ASN A 207 6.18 24.25 16.18
N ASN A 208 5.93 23.16 15.43
CA ASN A 208 6.94 22.57 14.57
C ASN A 208 6.48 22.34 13.11
N CYS A 209 5.18 22.39 12.82
CA CYS A 209 4.64 21.99 11.53
C CYS A 209 3.83 23.07 10.83
N ALA A 210 3.05 23.85 11.60
CA ALA A 210 2.07 24.80 11.08
C ALA A 210 2.70 25.90 10.22
N LEU A 211 3.95 26.30 10.49
CA LEU A 211 4.65 27.31 9.69
C LEU A 211 4.73 26.93 8.20
N CYS A 212 4.93 25.63 7.89
CA CYS A 212 5.05 25.14 6.53
C CYS A 212 3.75 24.52 6.02
N HIS A 213 3.06 23.75 6.86
CA HIS A 213 1.87 23.00 6.44
C HIS A 213 0.54 23.74 6.66
N GLY A 214 0.59 25.00 7.13
CA GLY A 214 -0.59 25.78 7.47
C GLY A 214 -1.17 25.45 8.84
N ALA A 215 -1.93 26.37 9.41
CA ALA A 215 -2.54 26.17 10.73
C ALA A 215 -3.58 25.05 10.73
N ASN A 216 -4.25 24.84 9.60
CA ASN A 216 -5.27 23.81 9.40
C ASN A 216 -4.79 22.65 8.49
N GLY A 217 -3.48 22.46 8.36
CA GLY A 217 -2.91 21.37 7.54
C GLY A 217 -3.15 21.50 6.05
N GLU A 218 -3.51 22.67 5.56
CA GLU A 218 -3.87 22.94 4.17
C GLU A 218 -2.68 22.98 3.22
N GLY A 219 -1.44 23.00 3.76
CA GLY A 219 -0.22 23.10 2.98
C GLY A 219 0.03 24.50 2.40
N ALA A 220 1.10 24.63 1.63
CA ALA A 220 1.43 25.86 0.92
C ALA A 220 1.80 25.56 -0.53
N GLN A 221 1.19 26.29 -1.46
CA GLN A 221 1.44 26.14 -2.90
C GLN A 221 2.49 27.13 -3.40
N ALA A 222 3.27 26.67 -4.37
CA ALA A 222 4.15 27.49 -5.18
C ALA A 222 4.14 26.97 -6.62
N ASN A 223 4.05 27.86 -7.60
CA ASN A 223 4.09 27.53 -9.02
C ASN A 223 3.07 26.44 -9.46
N GLY A 224 1.86 26.47 -8.90
CA GLY A 224 0.77 25.57 -9.28
C GLY A 224 0.84 24.16 -8.68
N SER A 225 1.76 23.91 -7.74
CA SER A 225 1.85 22.66 -6.99
C SER A 225 2.16 22.94 -5.52
N PHE A 226 1.97 21.94 -4.65
CA PHE A 226 2.30 22.08 -3.23
C PHE A 226 3.82 22.01 -3.02
N ALA A 227 4.42 23.11 -2.59
CA ALA A 227 5.77 23.14 -2.03
C ALA A 227 5.79 22.44 -0.66
N PHE A 228 4.79 22.71 0.16
CA PHE A 228 4.51 21.97 1.40
C PHE A 228 3.14 21.31 1.28
N PRO A 229 3.07 19.98 1.29
CA PRO A 229 1.81 19.28 1.01
C PRO A 229 0.77 19.48 2.10
N PRO A 230 -0.53 19.42 1.75
CA PRO A 230 -1.60 19.35 2.72
C PRO A 230 -1.53 18.01 3.46
N LEU A 231 -1.71 18.07 4.79
CA LEU A 231 -1.62 16.88 5.64
C LEU A 231 -2.99 16.24 5.91
N TRP A 232 -4.06 17.01 5.77
CA TRP A 232 -5.46 16.57 5.83
C TRP A 232 -6.34 17.47 4.96
N GLY A 233 -7.65 17.26 4.99
CA GLY A 233 -8.60 17.98 4.16
C GLY A 233 -8.68 17.44 2.74
N LYS A 234 -9.48 18.10 1.90
CA LYS A 234 -9.89 17.63 0.56
C LYS A 234 -8.74 17.46 -0.44
N ASP A 235 -7.67 18.23 -0.29
CA ASP A 235 -6.53 18.25 -1.20
C ASP A 235 -5.38 17.32 -0.76
N SER A 236 -5.56 16.62 0.37
CA SER A 236 -4.59 15.67 0.91
C SER A 236 -4.70 14.29 0.24
N PHE A 237 -3.84 13.36 0.65
CA PHE A 237 -3.97 11.96 0.32
C PHE A 237 -5.24 11.35 0.94
N ASN A 238 -5.80 10.31 0.32
CA ASN A 238 -7.01 9.68 0.83
C ASN A 238 -6.71 8.62 1.93
N TRP A 239 -7.77 8.17 2.59
CA TRP A 239 -7.70 7.17 3.66
C TRP A 239 -7.12 5.81 3.23
N GLY A 240 -6.98 5.55 1.95
CA GLY A 240 -6.28 4.36 1.44
C GLY A 240 -4.76 4.51 1.35
N ALA A 241 -4.19 5.71 1.50
CA ALA A 241 -2.74 5.94 1.44
C ALA A 241 -2.02 5.37 2.68
N GLY A 242 -0.74 5.00 2.56
CA GLY A 242 0.03 4.42 3.68
C GLY A 242 0.16 5.34 4.89
N MET A 243 0.18 6.65 4.66
CA MET A 243 0.30 7.69 5.71
C MET A 243 -0.93 7.83 6.61
N HIS A 244 -2.06 7.19 6.28
CA HIS A 244 -3.20 7.13 7.20
C HIS A 244 -2.88 6.32 8.48
N ARG A 245 -1.86 5.46 8.44
CA ARG A 245 -1.43 4.68 9.60
C ARG A 245 -0.60 5.54 10.53
N ILE A 246 -0.95 5.54 11.80
CA ILE A 246 -0.29 6.37 12.82
C ILE A 246 1.19 5.96 12.97
N ASP A 247 1.48 4.66 13.00
CA ASP A 247 2.84 4.12 13.09
C ASP A 247 3.73 4.53 11.90
N THR A 248 3.18 4.44 10.70
CA THR A 248 3.86 4.83 9.46
C THR A 248 4.14 6.34 9.42
N ALA A 249 3.15 7.15 9.79
CA ALA A 249 3.29 8.60 9.86
C ALA A 249 4.30 9.01 10.94
N ALA A 250 4.26 8.39 12.13
CA ALA A 250 5.21 8.65 13.21
C ALA A 250 6.66 8.38 12.78
N GLY A 251 6.90 7.25 12.12
CA GLY A 251 8.23 6.90 11.59
C GLY A 251 8.73 7.90 10.56
N PHE A 252 7.87 8.28 9.59
CA PHE A 252 8.22 9.30 8.60
C PHE A 252 8.52 10.66 9.24
N ILE A 253 7.67 11.10 10.17
CA ILE A 253 7.83 12.38 10.89
C ILE A 253 9.13 12.38 11.69
N LYS A 254 9.40 11.34 12.47
CA LYS A 254 10.63 11.22 13.25
C LYS A 254 11.88 11.34 12.39
N ALA A 255 11.92 10.62 11.27
CA ALA A 255 13.11 10.58 10.42
C ALA A 255 13.30 11.84 9.57
N ASN A 256 12.21 12.56 9.21
CA ASN A 256 12.25 13.51 8.11
C ASN A 256 11.73 14.92 8.48
N MET A 257 10.95 15.07 9.55
CA MET A 257 10.29 16.33 9.89
C MET A 257 10.76 16.89 11.24
N PRO A 258 10.80 18.22 11.36
CA PRO A 258 10.64 19.25 10.35
C PRO A 258 11.66 19.10 9.21
N TYR A 259 11.26 19.45 7.98
CA TYR A 259 12.10 19.29 6.79
C TYR A 259 13.50 19.94 6.98
N GLY A 260 14.56 19.19 6.70
CA GLY A 260 15.95 19.58 6.96
C GLY A 260 16.40 19.40 8.42
N ARG A 261 15.50 19.01 9.33
CA ARG A 261 15.78 18.83 10.77
C ARG A 261 15.25 17.48 11.29
N GLY A 262 15.31 16.45 10.48
CA GLY A 262 14.91 15.10 10.87
C GLY A 262 15.60 14.62 12.14
N GLY A 263 14.91 13.85 12.98
CA GLY A 263 15.42 13.38 14.26
C GLY A 263 15.24 14.35 15.43
N MET A 264 14.88 15.64 15.19
CA MET A 264 14.74 16.65 16.22
C MET A 264 13.63 16.33 17.24
N LEU A 265 12.49 15.83 16.77
CA LEU A 265 11.38 15.46 17.64
C LEU A 265 11.72 14.23 18.49
N THR A 266 11.26 14.18 19.73
CA THR A 266 11.29 12.92 20.50
C THR A 266 10.36 11.88 19.85
N ASP A 267 10.53 10.61 20.18
CA ASP A 267 9.67 9.54 19.68
C ASP A 267 8.21 9.77 20.09
N GLN A 268 7.99 10.21 21.35
CA GLN A 268 6.66 10.57 21.84
C GLN A 268 6.04 11.70 21.02
N GLN A 269 6.78 12.78 20.74
CA GLN A 269 6.28 13.89 19.92
C GLN A 269 5.92 13.45 18.49
N ALA A 270 6.72 12.57 17.89
CA ALA A 270 6.44 12.04 16.56
C ALA A 270 5.13 11.22 16.52
N TRP A 271 4.89 10.39 17.54
CA TRP A 271 3.64 9.62 17.67
C TRP A 271 2.45 10.53 17.99
N ASP A 272 2.60 11.51 18.90
CA ASP A 272 1.54 12.44 19.27
C ASP A 272 1.09 13.28 18.07
N VAL A 273 2.03 13.83 17.29
CA VAL A 273 1.67 14.62 16.10
C VAL A 273 1.14 13.73 14.96
N ALA A 274 1.55 12.47 14.88
CA ALA A 274 1.02 11.53 13.89
C ALA A 274 -0.46 11.20 14.15
N ILE A 275 -0.85 10.95 15.42
CA ILE A 275 -2.26 10.73 15.75
C ILE A 275 -3.08 12.01 15.57
N PHE A 276 -2.55 13.19 15.94
CA PHE A 276 -3.21 14.47 15.69
C PHE A 276 -3.44 14.70 14.21
N MET A 277 -2.45 14.53 13.35
CA MET A 277 -2.59 14.66 11.89
C MET A 277 -3.64 13.68 11.33
N ASN A 278 -3.66 12.45 11.83
CA ASN A 278 -4.57 11.40 11.36
C ASN A 278 -5.95 11.43 12.01
N SER A 279 -6.21 12.30 13.00
CA SER A 279 -7.55 12.53 13.53
C SER A 279 -8.42 13.47 12.67
N HIS A 280 -7.82 14.09 11.66
CA HIS A 280 -8.52 15.00 10.76
C HIS A 280 -9.04 14.30 9.51
N GLU A 281 -10.17 14.79 8.99
CA GLU A 281 -10.79 14.24 7.79
C GLU A 281 -9.95 14.51 6.52
N ARG A 282 -10.08 13.58 5.58
CA ARG A 282 -9.42 13.58 4.27
C ARG A 282 -10.30 12.83 3.26
N PRO A 283 -9.98 12.79 1.95
CA PRO A 283 -10.78 12.07 0.97
C PRO A 283 -10.96 10.61 1.38
N LYS A 284 -12.17 10.09 1.13
CA LYS A 284 -12.56 8.71 1.48
C LYS A 284 -11.62 7.68 0.87
N ASP A 285 -11.48 6.54 1.53
CA ASP A 285 -10.84 5.39 0.92
C ASP A 285 -11.64 4.96 -0.33
N PRO A 286 -11.04 4.93 -1.52
CA PRO A 286 -11.75 4.55 -2.75
C PRO A 286 -12.25 3.10 -2.75
N ARG A 287 -11.80 2.26 -1.81
CA ARG A 287 -12.30 0.91 -1.59
C ARG A 287 -13.62 0.87 -0.82
N ALA A 288 -13.98 1.96 -0.15
CA ALA A 288 -15.23 2.11 0.58
C ALA A 288 -16.40 2.32 -0.39
N LYS A 289 -16.92 1.25 -0.96
CA LYS A 289 -18.04 1.25 -1.91
C LYS A 289 -19.37 1.65 -1.23
N GLY A 290 -19.41 2.83 -0.58
CA GLY A 290 -20.58 3.41 0.06
C GLY A 290 -20.70 3.19 1.56
N ASN A 291 -20.06 2.19 2.17
CA ASN A 291 -20.10 1.92 3.61
C ASN A 291 -18.71 2.10 4.26
N ILE A 292 -18.55 3.18 5.02
CA ILE A 292 -17.29 3.53 5.69
C ILE A 292 -16.94 2.50 6.77
N THR A 293 -17.94 2.04 7.56
CA THR A 293 -17.72 1.05 8.63
C THR A 293 -17.22 -0.27 8.04
N GLN A 294 -17.86 -0.76 6.99
CA GLN A 294 -17.41 -1.97 6.30
C GLN A 294 -16.00 -1.82 5.73
N ALA A 295 -15.68 -0.68 5.13
CA ALA A 295 -14.34 -0.42 4.60
C ALA A 295 -13.31 -0.31 5.72
N ARG A 296 -13.64 0.30 6.86
CA ARG A 296 -12.80 0.32 8.05
C ARG A 296 -12.46 -1.11 8.48
N ASP A 297 -13.45 -1.94 8.69
CA ASP A 297 -13.27 -3.29 9.24
C ASP A 297 -12.49 -4.20 8.28
N GLN A 298 -12.62 -3.97 6.97
CA GLN A 298 -11.95 -4.77 5.96
C GLN A 298 -10.52 -4.31 5.64
N PHE A 299 -10.25 -2.99 5.67
CA PHE A 299 -9.02 -2.42 5.11
C PHE A 299 -8.17 -1.63 6.09
N HIS A 300 -8.68 -1.38 7.30
CA HIS A 300 -7.99 -0.56 8.29
C HIS A 300 -7.88 -1.31 9.62
N ASP A 301 -6.77 -1.10 10.32
CA ASP A 301 -6.49 -1.72 11.61
C ASP A 301 -6.52 -0.70 12.77
N GLU A 302 -6.08 -1.11 13.93
CA GLU A 302 -6.03 -0.27 15.14
C GLU A 302 -5.07 0.93 15.05
N ASN A 303 -4.19 0.96 14.04
CA ASN A 303 -3.31 2.11 13.79
C ASN A 303 -3.93 3.15 12.85
N CYS A 304 -5.26 3.07 12.63
CA CYS A 304 -5.98 3.96 11.74
C CYS A 304 -7.27 4.46 12.40
N LEU A 305 -7.58 5.73 12.18
CA LEU A 305 -8.77 6.39 12.73
C LEU A 305 -9.94 6.48 11.74
N TYR A 306 -9.79 5.94 10.53
CA TYR A 306 -10.83 5.98 9.49
C TYR A 306 -12.16 5.41 9.96
N GLY A 307 -13.23 6.17 9.75
CA GLY A 307 -14.58 5.77 10.11
C GLY A 307 -14.83 5.60 11.60
N ARG A 308 -14.01 6.20 12.46
CA ARG A 308 -14.23 6.27 13.91
C ARG A 308 -14.83 7.61 14.28
N THR A 309 -15.84 7.58 15.16
CA THR A 309 -16.34 8.82 15.77
C THR A 309 -15.37 9.33 16.83
N PRO A 310 -15.45 10.61 17.23
CA PRO A 310 -14.66 11.13 18.34
C PRO A 310 -14.83 10.31 19.64
N GLU A 311 -16.04 9.81 19.89
CA GLU A 311 -16.38 8.97 21.06
C GLU A 311 -15.71 7.60 20.96
N GLU A 312 -15.80 6.94 19.80
CA GLU A 312 -15.12 5.65 19.53
C GLU A 312 -13.60 5.80 19.65
N LEU A 313 -13.06 6.91 19.16
CA LEU A 313 -11.63 7.19 19.29
C LEU A 313 -11.23 7.34 20.76
N ARG A 314 -12.00 8.13 21.54
CA ARG A 314 -11.76 8.30 22.97
C ARG A 314 -11.82 6.97 23.70
N ALA A 315 -12.89 6.17 23.48
CA ALA A 315 -13.05 4.86 24.10
C ALA A 315 -11.89 3.91 23.72
N LEU A 316 -11.43 3.94 22.47
CA LEU A 316 -10.26 3.15 22.03
C LEU A 316 -8.99 3.53 22.79
N LEU A 317 -8.75 4.82 22.99
CA LEU A 317 -7.57 5.31 23.71
C LEU A 317 -7.65 4.99 25.21
N GLU A 318 -8.81 5.14 25.83
CA GLU A 318 -9.07 4.79 27.23
C GLU A 318 -8.89 3.26 27.46
N THR A 319 -9.42 2.42 26.55
CA THR A 319 -9.27 0.97 26.64
C THR A 319 -7.79 0.57 26.50
N LYS A 320 -7.03 1.21 25.62
CA LYS A 320 -5.59 0.96 25.48
C LYS A 320 -4.81 1.39 26.73
N ALA A 321 -5.15 2.54 27.33
CA ALA A 321 -4.53 3.00 28.56
C ALA A 321 -4.81 2.03 29.72
N GLN A 322 -6.06 1.56 29.85
CA GLN A 322 -6.45 0.57 30.86
C GLN A 322 -5.75 -0.79 30.66
N ALA A 323 -5.69 -1.28 29.43
CA ALA A 323 -5.00 -2.51 29.08
C ALA A 323 -3.51 -2.45 29.41
N LYS A 324 -2.89 -1.29 29.16
CA LYS A 324 -1.48 -1.07 29.50
C LYS A 324 -1.27 -1.03 31.02
N ALA A 325 -2.08 -0.27 31.76
CA ALA A 325 -2.02 -0.20 33.20
C ALA A 325 -2.20 -1.57 33.86
N LEU A 326 -3.13 -2.39 33.32
CA LEU A 326 -3.37 -3.75 33.80
C LEU A 326 -2.18 -4.69 33.54
N ALA A 327 -1.58 -4.59 32.33
CA ALA A 327 -0.39 -5.36 32.00
C ALA A 327 0.82 -4.99 32.85
N GLU A 328 1.01 -3.71 33.15
CA GLU A 328 2.05 -3.22 34.06
C GLU A 328 1.82 -3.66 35.51
N ALA A 329 0.56 -3.84 35.92
CA ALA A 329 0.19 -4.41 37.22
C ALA A 329 0.23 -5.95 37.29
N GLY A 330 0.68 -6.63 36.22
CA GLY A 330 0.74 -8.11 36.18
C GLY A 330 -0.61 -8.80 36.02
N GLY A 331 -1.67 -8.08 35.63
CA GLY A 331 -3.03 -8.59 35.42
C GLY A 331 -3.30 -8.99 33.97
N THR A 332 -4.25 -9.91 33.77
CA THR A 332 -4.79 -10.26 32.44
C THR A 332 -6.19 -9.67 32.27
N LEU A 333 -6.50 -9.11 31.10
CA LEU A 333 -7.84 -8.69 30.73
C LEU A 333 -8.78 -9.90 30.66
N ALA A 334 -9.91 -9.85 31.32
CA ALA A 334 -11.01 -10.79 31.08
C ALA A 334 -11.48 -10.65 29.61
N PRO A 335 -11.80 -11.75 28.93
CA PRO A 335 -12.33 -11.66 27.58
C PRO A 335 -13.64 -10.84 27.59
N ALA A 336 -13.79 -9.94 26.61
CA ALA A 336 -15.00 -9.16 26.43
C ALA A 336 -16.22 -10.08 26.36
N PRO A 337 -17.37 -9.75 27.01
CA PRO A 337 -18.56 -10.55 26.89
C PRO A 337 -18.97 -10.64 25.41
N ALA A 338 -19.21 -11.87 24.95
CA ALA A 338 -19.70 -12.12 23.60
C ALA A 338 -20.98 -11.29 23.38
N SER A 339 -21.01 -10.48 22.35
CA SER A 339 -22.21 -9.74 21.94
C SER A 339 -23.37 -10.73 21.77
N ALA A 340 -24.45 -10.53 22.52
CA ALA A 340 -25.66 -11.34 22.42
C ALA A 340 -26.16 -11.34 20.95
N PRO A 341 -26.65 -12.49 20.46
CA PRO A 341 -27.18 -12.56 19.11
C PRO A 341 -28.38 -11.59 19.01
N GLN A 342 -28.34 -10.67 18.05
CA GLN A 342 -29.49 -9.84 17.71
C GLN A 342 -30.57 -10.76 17.14
N THR A 343 -31.65 -10.98 17.90
CA THR A 343 -32.84 -11.63 17.40
C THR A 343 -33.45 -10.74 16.32
N SER A 344 -33.45 -11.23 15.10
CA SER A 344 -34.20 -10.60 14.00
C SER A 344 -35.71 -10.73 14.27
N GLU A 345 -36.32 -9.67 14.77
CA GLU A 345 -37.75 -9.54 14.85
C GLU A 345 -38.29 -9.31 13.44
N SER A 346 -38.92 -10.34 12.90
CA SER A 346 -39.58 -10.30 11.59
C SER A 346 -40.81 -9.41 11.67
N ALA A 347 -40.82 -8.29 10.95
CA ALA A 347 -41.99 -7.44 10.77
C ALA A 347 -43.09 -8.18 9.98
N PRO A 348 -44.37 -8.04 10.34
CA PRO A 348 -45.44 -8.69 9.64
C PRO A 348 -45.68 -8.09 8.25
N ALA A 349 -45.92 -8.96 7.28
CA ALA A 349 -46.25 -8.61 5.90
C ALA A 349 -47.56 -7.79 5.83
N ARG A 350 -47.49 -6.63 5.15
CA ARG A 350 -48.69 -5.86 4.76
C ARG A 350 -49.33 -6.53 3.53
N PRO A 351 -50.67 -6.67 3.49
CA PRO A 351 -51.35 -7.14 2.28
C PRO A 351 -51.41 -6.02 1.24
N ILE A 352 -51.19 -6.42 0.01
CA ILE A 352 -51.29 -5.58 -1.19
C ILE A 352 -52.77 -5.60 -1.66
N PRO A 353 -53.35 -4.45 -2.07
CA PRO A 353 -54.66 -4.40 -2.71
C PRO A 353 -54.62 -4.89 -4.16
#